data_2be12434eef27cfa428900fb4c7a5217
#
_entry.id   2be12434eef27cfa428900fb4c7a5217
#
_cell.length_a   1.000
_cell.length_b   1.000
_cell.length_c   1.000
_cell.angle_alpha   90.00
_cell.angle_beta   90.00
_cell.angle_gamma   90.00
#
_symmetry.space_group_name_H-M   'P 1'
#
loop_
_entity.id
_entity.type
_entity.pdbx_description
1 polymer ?
#
loop_
_entity_poly.entity_id
_entity_poly.type
_entity_poly.pdbx_seq_one_letter_code
_entity_poly.pdbx_strand_id
1 'polypeptide(L)'
;TNDVYVSPIGEALGVAQDEIAAGRDTYVKDAEELVRSCMAEAGFDYTPVTPGFDQQQRQEQLQATLSPERFTAQYGFGIATLFELNFEGQGVIDFANERFGPAPSVQRSSGEQAAYEMALNGQTTQGLSAEEAQDQLFGDAGGFGALEGSCRDVGYSTAENPGAVYDGLFSLLGNEMEALFDRVDNDPRIREATAEWQTCMAAIGYSYEDRFEIFDELFASSNELANQFLSSPQVLTALGQAQQEGFVSMDTDARAAFLEESGALQGFSWVPEVQAAHDELVDFELRVAADSQDCLDEDLFLQVQFELETGFVDQHADQLALIAAGDA
;
A
#
# COMPACT_ATOMS: atom_id res chain seq x y z
N THR A 1 -2.59 10.42 -28.63
CA THR A 1 -2.42 11.47 -27.61
C THR A 1 -2.57 10.78 -26.27
N ASN A 2 -1.53 10.86 -25.43
CA ASN A 2 -1.60 10.40 -24.04
C ASN A 2 -2.53 11.35 -23.27
N ASP A 3 -3.84 11.19 -23.43
CA ASP A 3 -4.79 11.90 -22.60
C ASP A 3 -4.91 11.08 -21.31
N VAL A 4 -4.06 11.40 -20.33
CA VAL A 4 -4.23 10.90 -18.97
C VAL A 4 -5.61 11.34 -18.50
N TYR A 5 -6.44 10.40 -18.03
CA TYR A 5 -7.72 10.74 -17.44
C TYR A 5 -7.52 11.73 -16.29
N VAL A 6 -8.20 12.86 -16.39
CA VAL A 6 -8.20 13.87 -15.34
C VAL A 6 -9.57 13.86 -14.68
N SER A 7 -9.60 13.45 -13.42
CA SER A 7 -10.84 13.39 -12.64
C SER A 7 -11.39 14.81 -12.41
N PRO A 8 -12.67 15.08 -12.78
CA PRO A 8 -13.33 16.35 -12.46
C PRO A 8 -13.32 16.67 -10.96
N ILE A 9 -13.41 15.66 -10.10
CA ILE A 9 -13.30 15.84 -8.64
C ILE A 9 -11.89 16.27 -8.26
N GLY A 10 -10.85 15.63 -8.82
CA GLY A 10 -9.46 16.02 -8.60
C GLY A 10 -9.18 17.46 -9.04
N GLU A 11 -9.68 17.88 -10.21
CA GLU A 11 -9.60 19.28 -10.67
C GLU A 11 -10.31 20.25 -9.72
N ALA A 12 -11.51 19.90 -9.26
CA ALA A 12 -12.28 20.75 -8.33
C ALA A 12 -11.60 20.91 -6.96
N LEU A 13 -10.87 19.89 -6.53
CA LEU A 13 -10.08 19.92 -5.30
C LEU A 13 -8.71 20.59 -5.49
N GLY A 14 -8.30 20.87 -6.73
CA GLY A 14 -7.02 21.48 -7.04
C GLY A 14 -5.82 20.56 -6.81
N VAL A 15 -6.03 19.23 -6.85
CA VAL A 15 -4.97 18.22 -6.64
C VAL A 15 -4.84 17.33 -7.87
N ALA A 16 -3.60 17.16 -8.31
CA ALA A 16 -3.25 16.16 -9.29
C ALA A 16 -2.77 14.89 -8.59
N GLN A 17 -3.21 13.72 -9.05
CA GLN A 17 -2.82 12.43 -8.44
C GLN A 17 -1.32 12.19 -8.45
N ASP A 18 -0.63 12.64 -9.48
CA ASP A 18 0.83 12.57 -9.61
C ASP A 18 1.54 13.48 -8.57
N GLU A 19 0.95 14.62 -8.21
CA GLU A 19 1.47 15.49 -7.14
C GLU A 19 1.32 14.84 -5.77
N ILE A 20 0.22 14.12 -5.52
CA ILE A 20 0.02 13.38 -4.26
C ILE A 20 1.04 12.25 -4.15
N ALA A 21 1.18 11.45 -5.19
CA ALA A 21 2.16 10.36 -5.22
C ALA A 21 3.60 10.88 -5.01
N ALA A 22 3.96 11.99 -5.68
CA ALA A 22 5.28 12.61 -5.52
C ALA A 22 5.49 13.24 -4.13
N GLY A 23 4.43 13.76 -3.51
CA GLY A 23 4.47 14.39 -2.19
C GLY A 23 4.54 13.41 -1.02
N ARG A 24 4.10 12.16 -1.22
CA ARG A 24 4.00 11.15 -0.15
C ARG A 24 5.33 10.84 0.52
N ASP A 25 6.40 10.66 -0.25
CA ASP A 25 7.75 10.42 0.30
C ASP A 25 8.25 11.61 1.15
N THR A 26 7.93 12.82 0.73
CA THR A 26 8.28 14.04 1.48
C THR A 26 7.48 14.12 2.76
N TYR A 27 6.18 13.87 2.69
CA TYR A 27 5.29 13.81 3.86
C TYR A 27 5.79 12.83 4.91
N VAL A 28 6.10 11.58 4.51
CA VAL A 28 6.60 10.57 5.45
C VAL A 28 7.92 11.01 6.08
N LYS A 29 8.87 11.55 5.29
CA LYS A 29 10.14 12.05 5.83
C LYS A 29 9.94 13.17 6.84
N ASP A 30 9.09 14.14 6.53
CA ASP A 30 8.82 15.28 7.40
C ASP A 30 8.09 14.83 8.69
N ALA A 31 7.12 13.91 8.56
CA ALA A 31 6.44 13.30 9.69
C ALA A 31 7.44 12.56 10.61
N GLU A 32 8.31 11.74 10.06
CA GLU A 32 9.31 10.96 10.80
C GLU A 32 10.35 11.87 11.50
N GLU A 33 10.72 13.01 10.91
CA GLU A 33 11.58 14.00 11.57
C GLU A 33 10.87 14.66 12.76
N LEU A 34 9.55 14.91 12.66
CA LEU A 34 8.74 15.39 13.77
C LEU A 34 8.61 14.33 14.87
N VAL A 35 8.40 13.06 14.50
CA VAL A 35 8.44 11.92 15.45
C VAL A 35 9.78 11.87 16.16
N ARG A 36 10.89 11.98 15.45
CA ARG A 36 12.24 12.00 16.02
C ARG A 36 12.42 13.12 17.03
N SER A 37 11.92 14.31 16.69
CA SER A 37 12.01 15.48 17.58
C SER A 37 11.22 15.27 18.87
N CYS A 38 9.98 14.78 18.76
CA CYS A 38 9.12 14.45 19.90
C CYS A 38 9.75 13.37 20.80
N MET A 39 10.28 12.30 20.20
CA MET A 39 10.94 11.21 20.92
C MET A 39 12.20 11.71 21.66
N ALA A 40 12.97 12.63 21.06
CA ALA A 40 14.11 13.25 21.71
C ALA A 40 13.69 14.10 22.92
N GLU A 41 12.57 14.82 22.84
CA GLU A 41 11.98 15.56 23.98
C GLU A 41 11.51 14.61 25.08
N ALA A 42 11.01 13.43 24.73
CA ALA A 42 10.66 12.37 25.67
C ALA A 42 11.89 11.63 26.25
N GLY A 43 13.10 11.96 25.79
CA GLY A 43 14.36 11.39 26.27
C GLY A 43 14.78 10.09 25.58
N PHE A 44 14.22 9.81 24.40
CA PHE A 44 14.54 8.61 23.62
C PHE A 44 15.25 8.93 22.31
N ASP A 45 16.23 8.12 21.98
CA ASP A 45 16.78 8.07 20.63
C ASP A 45 15.79 7.36 19.72
N TYR A 46 15.45 7.99 18.58
CA TYR A 46 14.58 7.48 17.54
C TYR A 46 15.27 7.61 16.18
N THR A 47 15.30 6.55 15.43
CA THR A 47 15.76 6.55 14.05
C THR A 47 14.53 6.66 13.14
N PRO A 48 14.39 7.74 12.35
CA PRO A 48 13.29 7.89 11.40
C PRO A 48 13.16 6.67 10.48
N VAL A 49 11.93 6.23 10.29
CA VAL A 49 11.63 5.19 9.30
C VAL A 49 11.79 5.85 7.92
N THR A 50 12.64 5.28 7.09
CA THR A 50 12.69 5.66 5.68
C THR A 50 11.44 5.08 5.03
N PRO A 51 10.69 5.84 4.21
CA PRO A 51 9.59 5.28 3.44
C PRO A 51 10.05 3.98 2.78
N GLY A 52 9.41 2.88 3.13
CA GLY A 52 9.66 1.60 2.50
C GLY A 52 9.36 1.71 1.01
N PHE A 53 10.14 1.05 0.19
CA PHE A 53 9.84 0.92 -1.22
C PHE A 53 8.83 -0.23 -1.34
N ASP A 54 7.55 0.10 -1.13
CA ASP A 54 6.48 -0.89 -1.22
C ASP A 54 5.94 -1.04 -2.66
N GLN A 55 5.25 -2.12 -2.89
CA GLN A 55 4.60 -2.44 -4.17
C GLN A 55 3.67 -1.32 -4.64
N GLN A 56 2.88 -0.75 -3.74
CA GLN A 56 1.91 0.30 -4.07
C GLN A 56 2.61 1.57 -4.55
N GLN A 57 3.64 2.03 -3.84
CA GLN A 57 4.42 3.20 -4.25
C GLN A 57 5.08 2.98 -5.61
N ARG A 58 5.61 1.78 -5.85
CA ARG A 58 6.18 1.43 -7.14
C ARG A 58 5.15 1.45 -8.25
N GLN A 59 3.98 0.90 -8.00
CA GLN A 59 2.86 0.91 -8.94
C GLN A 59 2.43 2.34 -9.27
N GLU A 60 2.23 3.19 -8.27
CA GLU A 60 1.87 4.60 -8.43
C GLU A 60 2.92 5.37 -9.27
N GLN A 61 4.22 5.20 -8.96
CA GLN A 61 5.32 5.82 -9.73
C GLN A 61 5.35 5.35 -11.19
N LEU A 62 5.13 4.06 -11.44
CA LEU A 62 5.11 3.50 -12.78
C LEU A 62 3.90 3.99 -13.56
N GLN A 63 2.71 4.03 -12.95
CA GLN A 63 1.49 4.55 -13.56
C GLN A 63 1.59 6.05 -13.87
N ALA A 64 2.27 6.84 -13.03
CA ALA A 64 2.52 8.25 -13.30
C ALA A 64 3.51 8.49 -14.47
N THR A 65 4.37 7.52 -14.79
CA THR A 65 5.42 7.67 -15.82
C THR A 65 5.16 6.94 -17.13
N LEU A 66 4.27 5.94 -17.11
CA LEU A 66 3.92 5.12 -18.27
C LEU A 66 2.49 5.43 -18.72
N SER A 67 2.21 5.30 -20.02
CA SER A 67 0.81 5.25 -20.44
C SER A 67 0.15 3.96 -19.93
N PRO A 68 -1.20 3.96 -19.75
CA PRO A 68 -1.93 2.75 -19.30
C PRO A 68 -1.59 1.51 -20.10
N GLU A 69 -1.52 1.61 -21.44
CA GLU A 69 -1.21 0.47 -22.32
C GLU A 69 0.22 -0.04 -22.09
N ARG A 70 1.18 0.87 -21.83
CA ARG A 70 2.56 0.48 -21.54
C ARG A 70 2.71 -0.13 -20.17
N PHE A 71 1.96 0.40 -19.19
CA PHE A 71 1.93 -0.19 -17.86
C PHE A 71 1.36 -1.62 -17.93
N THR A 72 0.18 -1.80 -18.53
CA THR A 72 -0.45 -3.11 -18.68
C THR A 72 0.43 -4.10 -19.45
N ALA A 73 1.09 -3.66 -20.52
CA ALA A 73 1.96 -4.53 -21.31
C ALA A 73 3.21 -5.00 -20.55
N GLN A 74 3.70 -4.24 -19.57
CA GLN A 74 4.91 -4.54 -18.81
C GLN A 74 4.64 -5.16 -17.44
N TYR A 75 3.56 -4.76 -16.80
CA TYR A 75 3.26 -5.09 -15.42
C TYR A 75 1.87 -5.70 -15.20
N GLY A 76 1.08 -5.89 -16.25
CA GLY A 76 -0.30 -6.36 -16.09
C GLY A 76 -1.13 -5.38 -15.27
N PHE A 77 -1.65 -5.85 -14.16
CA PHE A 77 -2.32 -5.02 -13.15
C PHE A 77 -1.35 -4.51 -12.07
N GLY A 78 -0.12 -5.00 -12.05
CA GLY A 78 0.90 -4.66 -11.05
C GLY A 78 0.72 -5.40 -9.72
N ILE A 79 -0.04 -6.48 -9.71
CA ILE A 79 -0.30 -7.28 -8.51
C ILE A 79 0.83 -8.30 -8.30
N ALA A 80 0.90 -9.35 -9.12
CA ALA A 80 1.95 -10.36 -9.01
C ALA A 80 3.30 -9.84 -9.52
N THR A 81 3.30 -9.09 -10.61
CA THR A 81 4.51 -8.55 -11.25
C THR A 81 5.33 -7.60 -10.36
N LEU A 82 4.70 -6.94 -9.40
CA LEU A 82 5.36 -6.06 -8.44
C LEU A 82 5.42 -6.66 -7.02
N PHE A 83 4.79 -7.81 -6.81
CA PHE A 83 4.65 -8.42 -5.48
C PHE A 83 5.98 -8.84 -4.88
N GLU A 84 6.91 -9.35 -5.69
CA GLU A 84 8.23 -9.79 -5.25
C GLU A 84 9.03 -8.67 -4.59
N LEU A 85 8.79 -7.41 -4.96
CA LEU A 85 9.46 -6.25 -4.36
C LEU A 85 9.30 -6.18 -2.84
N ASN A 86 8.22 -6.73 -2.30
CA ASN A 86 7.99 -6.81 -0.86
C ASN A 86 8.93 -7.82 -0.17
N PHE A 87 9.55 -8.72 -0.92
CA PHE A 87 10.38 -9.82 -0.44
C PHE A 87 11.83 -9.76 -0.93
N GLU A 88 12.23 -8.71 -1.64
CA GLU A 88 13.60 -8.49 -2.11
C GLU A 88 14.26 -7.29 -1.41
N GLY A 89 15.57 -7.35 -1.24
CA GLY A 89 16.38 -6.20 -0.83
C GLY A 89 15.80 -5.44 0.36
N GLN A 90 15.38 -4.19 0.13
CA GLN A 90 14.79 -3.34 1.16
C GLN A 90 13.46 -3.89 1.68
N GLY A 91 12.63 -4.51 0.84
CA GLY A 91 11.36 -5.11 1.27
C GLY A 91 11.53 -6.17 2.35
N VAL A 92 12.58 -7.01 2.27
CA VAL A 92 12.91 -7.98 3.34
C VAL A 92 13.32 -7.27 4.63
N ILE A 93 14.07 -6.19 4.53
CA ILE A 93 14.50 -5.40 5.69
C ILE A 93 13.27 -4.77 6.36
N ASP A 94 12.37 -4.21 5.57
CA ASP A 94 11.14 -3.59 6.06
C ASP A 94 10.22 -4.63 6.69
N PHE A 95 10.02 -5.78 6.06
CA PHE A 95 9.30 -6.92 6.63
C PHE A 95 9.93 -7.40 7.96
N ALA A 96 11.26 -7.49 8.02
CA ALA A 96 11.95 -7.87 9.24
C ALA A 96 11.77 -6.83 10.36
N ASN A 97 11.80 -5.54 10.01
CA ASN A 97 11.56 -4.45 10.95
C ASN A 97 10.10 -4.40 11.43
N GLU A 98 9.15 -4.70 10.56
CA GLU A 98 7.73 -4.81 10.92
C GLU A 98 7.50 -5.97 11.91
N ARG A 99 8.05 -7.14 11.58
CA ARG A 99 7.85 -8.35 12.39
C ARG A 99 8.62 -8.34 13.71
N PHE A 100 9.82 -7.82 13.74
CA PHE A 100 10.71 -7.84 14.91
C PHE A 100 10.86 -6.48 15.59
N GLY A 101 10.17 -5.47 15.08
CA GLY A 101 10.34 -4.08 15.47
C GLY A 101 11.58 -3.44 14.81
N PRO A 102 11.64 -2.09 14.75
CA PRO A 102 12.79 -1.39 14.21
C PRO A 102 14.05 -1.76 15.00
N ALA A 103 15.19 -1.80 14.29
CA ALA A 103 16.48 -2.12 14.91
C ALA A 103 16.73 -1.15 16.09
N PRO A 104 16.96 -1.64 17.32
CA PRO A 104 17.19 -0.76 18.44
C PRO A 104 18.50 0.00 18.23
N SER A 105 18.43 1.31 18.26
CA SER A 105 19.64 2.15 18.33
C SER A 105 20.38 1.96 19.66
N VAL A 106 19.65 1.49 20.70
CA VAL A 106 20.18 1.22 22.04
C VAL A 106 19.43 0.03 22.66
N GLN A 107 20.15 -0.90 23.30
CA GLN A 107 19.52 -1.93 24.11
C GLN A 107 18.79 -1.29 25.30
N ARG A 108 17.48 -1.50 25.40
CA ARG A 108 16.63 -1.01 26.47
C ARG A 108 16.25 -2.14 27.43
N SER A 109 16.13 -1.83 28.70
CA SER A 109 15.46 -2.73 29.64
C SER A 109 13.96 -2.85 29.27
N SER A 110 13.26 -3.89 29.74
CA SER A 110 11.82 -4.06 29.45
C SER A 110 11.00 -2.85 29.89
N GLY A 111 11.33 -2.20 31.02
CA GLY A 111 10.66 -0.99 31.47
C GLY A 111 10.94 0.23 30.59
N GLU A 112 12.18 0.37 30.10
CA GLU A 112 12.54 1.43 29.15
C GLU A 112 11.92 1.20 27.78
N GLN A 113 11.78 -0.06 27.35
CA GLN A 113 11.11 -0.40 26.11
C GLN A 113 9.61 -0.06 26.18
N ALA A 114 8.93 -0.42 27.28
CA ALA A 114 7.52 -0.05 27.47
C ALA A 114 7.33 1.48 27.51
N ALA A 115 8.24 2.22 28.14
CA ALA A 115 8.20 3.67 28.15
C ALA A 115 8.46 4.29 26.76
N TYR A 116 9.34 3.69 25.99
CA TYR A 116 9.60 4.05 24.58
C TYR A 116 8.37 3.85 23.71
N GLU A 117 7.74 2.66 23.76
CA GLU A 117 6.53 2.34 23.01
C GLU A 117 5.37 3.27 23.38
N MET A 118 5.23 3.55 24.68
CA MET A 118 4.22 4.49 25.18
C MET A 118 4.46 5.91 24.65
N ALA A 119 5.68 6.38 24.58
CA ALA A 119 5.99 7.68 24.01
C ALA A 119 5.76 7.70 22.49
N LEU A 120 6.17 6.64 21.79
CA LEU A 120 6.08 6.54 20.33
C LEU A 120 4.64 6.38 19.84
N ASN A 121 3.88 5.42 20.41
CA ASN A 121 2.57 5.00 19.91
C ASN A 121 1.42 5.33 20.87
N GLY A 122 1.70 5.83 22.08
CA GLY A 122 0.69 6.04 23.12
C GLY A 122 0.23 4.75 23.82
N GLN A 123 0.83 3.60 23.47
CA GLN A 123 0.50 2.27 23.99
C GLN A 123 1.72 1.36 24.00
N THR A 124 1.66 0.27 24.73
CA THR A 124 2.76 -0.72 24.81
C THR A 124 2.24 -2.10 24.47
N THR A 125 3.03 -2.86 23.73
CA THR A 125 2.77 -4.27 23.42
C THR A 125 3.25 -5.22 24.53
N GLN A 126 3.86 -4.70 25.60
CA GLN A 126 4.40 -5.52 26.67
C GLN A 126 3.31 -6.30 27.40
N GLY A 127 3.43 -7.62 27.37
CA GLY A 127 2.50 -8.53 28.04
C GLY A 127 1.33 -9.02 27.16
N LEU A 128 1.25 -8.56 25.92
CA LEU A 128 0.30 -9.03 24.93
C LEU A 128 0.83 -10.27 24.19
N SER A 129 -0.06 -11.12 23.71
CA SER A 129 0.27 -12.12 22.70
C SER A 129 0.62 -11.44 21.36
N ALA A 130 1.25 -12.16 20.45
CA ALA A 130 1.57 -11.61 19.13
C ALA A 130 0.32 -11.17 18.34
N GLU A 131 -0.79 -11.90 18.48
CA GLU A 131 -2.08 -11.61 17.86
C GLU A 131 -2.70 -10.33 18.45
N GLU A 132 -2.75 -10.22 19.79
CA GLU A 132 -3.25 -9.02 20.47
C GLU A 132 -2.39 -7.79 20.19
N ALA A 133 -1.06 -7.95 20.10
CA ALA A 133 -0.16 -6.87 19.74
C ALA A 133 -0.37 -6.43 18.28
N GLN A 134 -0.62 -7.37 17.38
CA GLN A 134 -0.92 -7.09 15.98
C GLN A 134 -2.25 -6.36 15.84
N ASP A 135 -3.31 -6.84 16.49
CA ASP A 135 -4.62 -6.18 16.49
C ASP A 135 -4.55 -4.77 17.08
N GLN A 136 -3.73 -4.58 18.12
CA GLN A 136 -3.57 -3.28 18.75
C GLN A 136 -2.76 -2.30 17.88
N LEU A 137 -1.76 -2.77 17.13
CA LEU A 137 -0.91 -1.93 16.29
C LEU A 137 -1.49 -1.69 14.89
N PHE A 138 -2.32 -2.61 14.38
CA PHE A 138 -2.82 -2.60 12.99
C PHE A 138 -4.36 -2.78 12.90
N GLY A 139 -5.08 -2.68 14.03
CA GLY A 139 -6.53 -2.85 14.06
C GLY A 139 -7.29 -1.85 13.17
N ASP A 140 -8.59 -2.12 12.96
CA ASP A 140 -9.55 -1.58 11.96
C ASP A 140 -9.51 -0.08 11.58
N ALA A 141 -8.60 0.70 12.11
CA ALA A 141 -8.54 2.15 11.90
C ALA A 141 -7.64 2.61 10.74
N GLY A 142 -7.05 1.69 9.95
CA GLY A 142 -6.31 2.04 8.71
C GLY A 142 -5.10 2.97 8.89
N GLY A 143 -4.64 3.19 10.11
CA GLY A 143 -3.50 4.02 10.41
C GLY A 143 -2.63 3.33 11.47
N PHE A 144 -1.39 3.70 11.59
CA PHE A 144 -0.35 3.13 12.45
C PHE A 144 -0.71 2.97 13.95
N GLY A 145 -1.94 2.72 14.32
CA GLY A 145 -2.41 2.44 15.68
C GLY A 145 -1.94 3.42 16.77
N ALA A 146 -1.46 4.59 16.37
CA ALA A 146 -0.96 5.59 17.30
C ALA A 146 -2.11 6.29 18.01
N LEU A 147 -2.08 6.31 19.34
CA LEU A 147 -3.08 7.02 20.14
C LEU A 147 -2.82 8.52 20.11
N GLU A 148 -3.90 9.29 20.23
CA GLU A 148 -3.87 10.76 20.27
C GLU A 148 -2.83 11.27 21.26
N GLY A 149 -1.99 12.20 20.82
CA GLY A 149 -0.92 12.80 21.60
C GLY A 149 0.37 11.98 21.70
N SER A 150 0.46 10.83 21.08
CA SER A 150 1.73 10.10 20.92
C SER A 150 2.68 10.81 19.95
N CYS A 151 3.97 10.49 20.02
CA CYS A 151 4.93 11.13 19.10
C CYS A 151 4.65 10.82 17.62
N ARG A 152 4.15 9.62 17.33
CA ARG A 152 3.76 9.26 15.98
C ARG A 152 2.50 10.01 15.52
N ASP A 153 1.49 10.11 16.38
CA ASP A 153 0.32 10.92 16.11
C ASP A 153 0.68 12.39 15.85
N VAL A 154 1.47 13.00 16.74
CA VAL A 154 1.95 14.37 16.58
C VAL A 154 2.74 14.55 15.29
N GLY A 155 3.62 13.61 14.93
CA GLY A 155 4.41 13.68 13.70
C GLY A 155 3.54 13.66 12.45
N TYR A 156 2.68 12.66 12.32
CA TYR A 156 1.86 12.46 11.13
C TYR A 156 0.66 13.40 11.00
N SER A 157 0.12 13.91 12.12
CA SER A 157 -0.94 14.92 12.09
C SER A 157 -0.42 16.35 11.85
N THR A 158 0.88 16.60 12.12
CA THR A 158 1.49 17.93 11.96
C THR A 158 2.17 18.11 10.60
N ALA A 159 2.69 17.03 10.01
CA ALA A 159 3.29 17.07 8.69
C ALA A 159 2.24 17.41 7.62
N GLU A 160 2.65 18.11 6.58
CA GLU A 160 1.77 18.49 5.47
C GLU A 160 1.44 17.27 4.61
N ASN A 161 0.26 16.67 4.83
CA ASN A 161 -0.22 15.50 4.10
C ASN A 161 -0.77 15.94 2.74
N PRO A 162 -0.16 15.54 1.61
CA PRO A 162 -0.66 15.88 0.28
C PRO A 162 -2.02 15.24 -0.03
N GLY A 163 -2.39 14.18 0.69
CA GLY A 163 -3.69 13.50 0.57
C GLY A 163 -4.78 14.03 1.50
N ALA A 164 -4.50 15.00 2.39
CA ALA A 164 -5.47 15.47 3.39
C ALA A 164 -6.77 16.00 2.78
N VAL A 165 -6.72 16.49 1.55
CA VAL A 165 -7.89 16.94 0.81
C VAL A 165 -8.89 15.79 0.58
N TYR A 166 -8.41 14.56 0.38
CA TYR A 166 -9.28 13.39 0.24
C TYR A 166 -9.87 12.96 1.59
N ASP A 167 -9.13 13.12 2.70
CA ASP A 167 -9.66 12.89 4.04
C ASP A 167 -10.84 13.84 4.31
N GLY A 168 -10.70 15.12 3.92
CA GLY A 168 -11.77 16.11 3.96
C GLY A 168 -12.95 15.73 3.04
N LEU A 169 -12.68 15.24 1.83
CA LEU A 169 -13.69 14.78 0.89
C LEU A 169 -14.54 13.63 1.48
N PHE A 170 -13.89 12.59 1.97
CA PHE A 170 -14.61 11.44 2.55
C PHE A 170 -15.26 11.77 3.89
N SER A 171 -14.69 12.68 4.68
CA SER A 171 -15.30 13.15 5.93
C SER A 171 -16.61 13.92 5.68
N LEU A 172 -16.63 14.81 4.67
CA LEU A 172 -17.76 15.69 4.41
C LEU A 172 -18.78 15.12 3.42
N LEU A 173 -18.31 14.33 2.45
CA LEU A 173 -19.11 13.83 1.31
C LEU A 173 -19.01 12.30 1.12
N GLY A 174 -18.64 11.55 2.16
CA GLY A 174 -18.42 10.09 2.05
C GLY A 174 -19.64 9.33 1.53
N ASN A 175 -20.82 9.61 2.05
CA ASN A 175 -22.06 8.97 1.59
C ASN A 175 -22.39 9.34 0.12
N GLU A 176 -22.12 10.57 -0.27
CA GLU A 176 -22.34 11.08 -1.63
C GLU A 176 -21.33 10.47 -2.61
N MET A 177 -20.08 10.26 -2.16
CA MET A 177 -19.06 9.54 -2.92
C MET A 177 -19.45 8.07 -3.12
N GLU A 178 -19.88 7.38 -2.07
CA GLU A 178 -20.41 6.02 -2.17
C GLU A 178 -21.57 5.95 -3.18
N ALA A 179 -22.53 6.89 -3.09
CA ALA A 179 -23.63 6.97 -4.03
C ALA A 179 -23.18 7.32 -5.46
N LEU A 180 -22.05 8.00 -5.64
CA LEU A 180 -21.45 8.24 -6.95
C LEU A 180 -20.88 6.94 -7.53
N PHE A 181 -20.10 6.18 -6.75
CA PHE A 181 -19.57 4.88 -7.17
C PHE A 181 -20.69 3.91 -7.54
N ASP A 182 -21.73 3.82 -6.71
CA ASP A 182 -22.93 3.02 -7.01
C ASP A 182 -23.59 3.42 -8.33
N ARG A 183 -23.61 4.72 -8.67
CA ARG A 183 -24.17 5.20 -9.95
C ARG A 183 -23.29 4.84 -11.13
N VAL A 184 -21.96 4.86 -10.97
CA VAL A 184 -21.03 4.42 -12.01
C VAL A 184 -21.24 2.93 -12.28
N ASP A 185 -21.23 2.10 -11.27
CA ASP A 185 -21.35 0.63 -11.39
C ASP A 185 -22.73 0.22 -11.94
N ASN A 186 -23.76 0.98 -11.60
CA ASN A 186 -25.13 0.72 -12.06
C ASN A 186 -25.54 1.48 -13.33
N ASP A 187 -24.64 2.26 -13.95
CA ASP A 187 -24.95 2.90 -15.24
C ASP A 187 -25.25 1.83 -16.30
N PRO A 188 -26.37 1.95 -17.04
CA PRO A 188 -26.74 0.94 -18.02
C PRO A 188 -25.66 0.69 -19.09
N ARG A 189 -24.88 1.71 -19.44
CA ARG A 189 -23.78 1.60 -20.42
C ARG A 189 -22.64 0.76 -19.85
N ILE A 190 -22.28 0.98 -18.58
CA ILE A 190 -21.25 0.20 -17.88
C ILE A 190 -21.69 -1.26 -17.75
N ARG A 191 -22.94 -1.51 -17.37
CA ARG A 191 -23.49 -2.87 -17.25
C ARG A 191 -23.52 -3.61 -18.59
N GLU A 192 -23.85 -2.92 -19.69
CA GLU A 192 -23.79 -3.50 -21.03
C GLU A 192 -22.35 -3.81 -21.43
N ALA A 193 -21.42 -2.88 -21.25
CA ALA A 193 -20.00 -3.08 -21.53
C ALA A 193 -19.39 -4.21 -20.69
N THR A 194 -19.77 -4.33 -19.41
CA THR A 194 -19.34 -5.45 -18.55
C THR A 194 -19.87 -6.78 -19.09
N ALA A 195 -21.12 -6.85 -19.55
CA ALA A 195 -21.68 -8.07 -20.14
C ALA A 195 -21.00 -8.45 -21.47
N GLU A 196 -20.61 -7.47 -22.29
CA GLU A 196 -19.83 -7.68 -23.49
C GLU A 196 -18.43 -8.17 -23.17
N TRP A 197 -17.76 -7.55 -22.17
CA TRP A 197 -16.48 -7.98 -21.67
C TRP A 197 -16.52 -9.42 -21.14
N GLN A 198 -17.51 -9.81 -20.33
CA GLN A 198 -17.73 -11.18 -19.85
C GLN A 198 -17.84 -12.17 -21.03
N THR A 199 -18.60 -11.81 -22.06
CA THR A 199 -18.77 -12.64 -23.24
C THR A 199 -17.45 -12.82 -24.00
N CYS A 200 -16.67 -11.76 -24.15
CA CYS A 200 -15.37 -11.76 -24.78
C CYS A 200 -14.38 -12.63 -23.99
N MET A 201 -14.27 -12.43 -22.67
CA MET A 201 -13.41 -13.21 -21.78
C MET A 201 -13.79 -14.70 -21.78
N ALA A 202 -15.09 -15.01 -21.78
CA ALA A 202 -15.57 -16.39 -21.87
C ALA A 202 -15.20 -17.07 -23.21
N ALA A 203 -15.19 -16.33 -24.30
CA ALA A 203 -14.81 -16.86 -25.62
C ALA A 203 -13.34 -17.27 -25.70
N ILE A 204 -12.48 -16.69 -24.88
CA ILE A 204 -11.03 -17.00 -24.79
C ILE A 204 -10.68 -17.88 -23.58
N GLY A 205 -11.68 -18.30 -22.79
CA GLY A 205 -11.55 -19.35 -21.80
C GLY A 205 -11.55 -18.93 -20.35
N TYR A 206 -11.81 -17.65 -20.06
CA TYR A 206 -11.98 -17.16 -18.68
C TYR A 206 -13.47 -17.15 -18.29
N SER A 207 -13.75 -17.24 -16.98
CA SER A 207 -15.13 -17.27 -16.46
C SER A 207 -15.32 -16.30 -15.28
N TYR A 208 -14.95 -15.04 -15.51
CA TYR A 208 -15.09 -13.97 -14.52
C TYR A 208 -16.45 -13.28 -14.65
N GLU A 209 -17.05 -12.94 -13.52
CA GLU A 209 -18.30 -12.16 -13.47
C GLU A 209 -18.01 -10.65 -13.60
N ASP A 210 -16.86 -10.20 -13.10
CA ASP A 210 -16.36 -8.84 -13.25
C ASP A 210 -14.81 -8.78 -13.20
N ARG A 211 -14.26 -7.59 -13.35
CA ARG A 211 -12.80 -7.39 -13.33
C ARG A 211 -12.20 -7.56 -11.95
N PHE A 212 -12.98 -7.36 -10.89
CA PHE A 212 -12.48 -7.48 -9.51
C PHE A 212 -12.17 -8.94 -9.17
N GLU A 213 -12.88 -9.90 -9.75
CA GLU A 213 -12.56 -11.32 -9.56
C GLU A 213 -11.15 -11.69 -10.04
N ILE A 214 -10.64 -11.02 -11.10
CA ILE A 214 -9.24 -11.20 -11.53
C ILE A 214 -8.28 -10.69 -10.44
N PHE A 215 -8.58 -9.54 -9.85
CA PHE A 215 -7.75 -8.96 -8.79
C PHE A 215 -7.78 -9.85 -7.55
N ASP A 216 -8.96 -10.33 -7.15
CA ASP A 216 -9.11 -11.24 -6.01
C ASP A 216 -8.32 -12.53 -6.21
N GLU A 217 -8.34 -13.12 -7.42
CA GLU A 217 -7.56 -14.31 -7.75
C GLU A 217 -6.05 -14.03 -7.67
N LEU A 218 -5.58 -12.92 -8.24
CA LEU A 218 -4.18 -12.53 -8.21
C LEU A 218 -3.70 -12.23 -6.79
N PHE A 219 -4.48 -11.50 -6.00
CA PHE A 219 -4.15 -11.23 -4.59
C PHE A 219 -4.14 -12.49 -3.74
N ALA A 220 -5.13 -13.37 -3.92
CA ALA A 220 -5.18 -14.64 -3.20
C ALA A 220 -3.97 -15.51 -3.53
N SER A 221 -3.61 -15.61 -4.82
CA SER A 221 -2.45 -16.37 -5.29
C SER A 221 -1.13 -15.78 -4.80
N SER A 222 -0.98 -14.45 -4.83
CA SER A 222 0.20 -13.76 -4.31
C SER A 222 0.37 -13.97 -2.80
N ASN A 223 -0.71 -13.89 -2.03
CA ASN A 223 -0.70 -14.19 -0.59
C ASN A 223 -0.35 -15.65 -0.30
N GLU A 224 -0.82 -16.59 -1.11
CA GLU A 224 -0.45 -18.00 -0.97
C GLU A 224 1.06 -18.19 -1.23
N LEU A 225 1.64 -17.53 -2.24
CA LEU A 225 3.09 -17.54 -2.49
C LEU A 225 3.88 -16.96 -1.32
N ALA A 226 3.41 -15.84 -0.75
CA ALA A 226 4.02 -15.28 0.46
C ALA A 226 4.02 -16.29 1.62
N ASN A 227 2.90 -16.97 1.84
CA ASN A 227 2.79 -17.99 2.89
C ASN A 227 3.72 -19.18 2.62
N GLN A 228 3.82 -19.64 1.37
CA GLN A 228 4.75 -20.71 0.98
C GLN A 228 6.21 -20.28 1.18
N PHE A 229 6.57 -19.07 0.80
CA PHE A 229 7.90 -18.50 1.04
C PHE A 229 8.23 -18.46 2.52
N LEU A 230 7.37 -17.83 3.32
CA LEU A 230 7.58 -17.67 4.77
C LEU A 230 7.61 -18.99 5.54
N SER A 231 6.89 -20.02 5.04
CA SER A 231 6.90 -21.36 5.64
C SER A 231 7.98 -22.29 5.08
N SER A 232 8.77 -21.84 4.12
CA SER A 232 9.83 -22.66 3.52
C SER A 232 10.92 -23.01 4.54
N PRO A 233 11.57 -24.19 4.40
CA PRO A 233 12.63 -24.61 5.32
C PRO A 233 13.79 -23.61 5.38
N GLN A 234 14.11 -22.95 4.27
CA GLN A 234 15.17 -21.95 4.18
C GLN A 234 14.84 -20.74 5.07
N VAL A 235 13.66 -20.16 4.90
CA VAL A 235 13.20 -19.00 5.67
C VAL A 235 13.04 -19.35 7.15
N LEU A 236 12.41 -20.49 7.46
CA LEU A 236 12.27 -20.94 8.86
C LEU A 236 13.62 -21.19 9.54
N THR A 237 14.61 -21.70 8.80
CA THR A 237 15.97 -21.88 9.32
C THR A 237 16.61 -20.53 9.63
N ALA A 238 16.52 -19.56 8.71
CA ALA A 238 17.06 -18.22 8.92
C ALA A 238 16.36 -17.51 10.08
N LEU A 239 15.04 -17.63 10.21
CA LEU A 239 14.30 -17.10 11.36
C LEU A 239 14.74 -17.72 12.68
N GLY A 240 14.98 -19.04 12.69
CA GLY A 240 15.53 -19.75 13.87
C GLY A 240 16.94 -19.28 14.23
N GLN A 241 17.79 -19.04 13.26
CA GLN A 241 19.14 -18.46 13.46
C GLN A 241 19.04 -17.03 13.95
N ALA A 242 18.21 -16.20 13.34
CA ALA A 242 17.97 -14.83 13.76
C ALA A 242 17.56 -14.75 15.25
N GLN A 243 16.69 -15.65 15.69
CA GLN A 243 16.30 -15.74 17.09
C GLN A 243 17.46 -16.13 18.00
N GLN A 244 18.29 -17.12 17.60
CA GLN A 244 19.42 -17.59 18.38
C GLN A 244 20.54 -16.55 18.48
N GLU A 245 20.79 -15.81 17.42
CA GLU A 245 21.81 -14.77 17.35
C GLU A 245 21.35 -13.42 17.93
N GLY A 246 20.11 -13.33 18.37
CA GLY A 246 19.56 -12.13 18.97
C GLY A 246 19.30 -11.02 17.97
N PHE A 247 18.81 -11.36 16.80
CA PHE A 247 18.48 -10.44 15.69
C PHE A 247 17.66 -9.22 16.16
N VAL A 248 16.75 -9.41 17.09
CA VAL A 248 15.92 -8.33 17.69
C VAL A 248 16.77 -7.24 18.34
N SER A 249 17.95 -7.62 18.87
CA SER A 249 18.88 -6.69 19.53
C SER A 249 20.02 -6.19 18.64
N MET A 250 20.07 -6.63 17.37
CA MET A 250 21.05 -6.14 16.39
C MET A 250 20.70 -4.71 15.96
N ASP A 251 21.71 -3.90 15.72
CA ASP A 251 21.54 -2.60 15.05
C ASP A 251 21.23 -2.80 13.54
N THR A 252 20.92 -1.70 12.86
CA THR A 252 20.52 -1.73 11.45
C THR A 252 21.57 -2.40 10.56
N ASP A 253 22.85 -2.08 10.76
CA ASP A 253 23.93 -2.61 9.92
C ASP A 253 24.12 -4.11 10.17
N ALA A 254 24.05 -4.54 11.42
CA ALA A 254 24.15 -5.96 11.79
C ALA A 254 22.95 -6.76 11.26
N ARG A 255 21.72 -6.21 11.30
CA ARG A 255 20.55 -6.86 10.69
C ARG A 255 20.69 -7.00 9.18
N ALA A 256 21.09 -5.93 8.49
CA ALA A 256 21.30 -5.96 7.05
C ALA A 256 22.38 -7.01 6.67
N ALA A 257 23.51 -7.03 7.38
CA ALA A 257 24.55 -8.02 7.17
C ALA A 257 24.06 -9.45 7.41
N PHE A 258 23.29 -9.70 8.47
CA PHE A 258 22.68 -11.01 8.73
C PHE A 258 21.74 -11.46 7.60
N LEU A 259 20.87 -10.57 7.12
CA LEU A 259 19.93 -10.87 6.02
C LEU A 259 20.67 -11.13 4.71
N GLU A 260 21.77 -10.41 4.45
CA GLU A 260 22.65 -10.66 3.30
C GLU A 260 23.35 -12.02 3.41
N GLU A 261 23.97 -12.34 4.56
CA GLU A 261 24.68 -13.58 4.78
C GLU A 261 23.74 -14.81 4.75
N SER A 262 22.53 -14.67 5.26
CA SER A 262 21.52 -15.74 5.21
C SER A 262 20.97 -16.00 3.80
N GLY A 263 21.12 -15.06 2.86
CA GLY A 263 20.53 -15.08 1.53
C GLY A 263 19.10 -14.55 1.47
N ALA A 264 18.54 -14.07 2.58
CA ALA A 264 17.16 -13.61 2.65
C ALA A 264 16.85 -12.43 1.71
N LEU A 265 17.86 -11.59 1.42
CA LEU A 265 17.71 -10.46 0.49
C LEU A 265 17.47 -10.87 -0.98
N GLN A 266 17.59 -12.17 -1.31
CA GLN A 266 17.35 -12.70 -2.66
C GLN A 266 15.86 -12.86 -2.97
N GLY A 267 14.96 -12.60 -2.02
CA GLY A 267 13.54 -12.73 -2.23
C GLY A 267 13.11 -14.17 -2.58
N PHE A 268 12.14 -14.28 -3.45
CA PHE A 268 11.62 -15.58 -3.89
C PHE A 268 12.68 -16.45 -4.56
N SER A 269 13.70 -15.86 -5.19
CA SER A 269 14.80 -16.62 -5.81
C SER A 269 15.62 -17.45 -4.82
N TRP A 270 15.52 -17.15 -3.53
CA TRP A 270 16.08 -17.96 -2.45
C TRP A 270 15.36 -19.31 -2.27
N VAL A 271 14.12 -19.42 -2.73
CA VAL A 271 13.27 -20.62 -2.66
C VAL A 271 12.81 -20.98 -4.07
N PRO A 272 13.56 -21.81 -4.82
CA PRO A 272 13.32 -22.02 -6.24
C PRO A 272 11.91 -22.46 -6.62
N GLU A 273 11.22 -23.20 -5.74
CA GLU A 273 9.84 -23.65 -5.98
C GLU A 273 8.87 -22.47 -5.90
N VAL A 274 9.10 -21.51 -5.00
CA VAL A 274 8.28 -20.29 -4.88
C VAL A 274 8.57 -19.37 -6.06
N GLN A 275 9.82 -19.21 -6.46
CA GLN A 275 10.18 -18.43 -7.66
C GLN A 275 9.49 -18.98 -8.90
N ALA A 276 9.53 -20.29 -9.12
CA ALA A 276 8.88 -20.89 -10.28
C ALA A 276 7.37 -20.66 -10.30
N ALA A 277 6.71 -20.77 -9.14
CA ALA A 277 5.28 -20.49 -9.01
C ALA A 277 4.95 -19.00 -9.18
N HIS A 278 5.83 -18.10 -8.70
CA HIS A 278 5.73 -16.67 -8.93
C HIS A 278 5.85 -16.32 -10.42
N ASP A 279 6.85 -16.89 -11.13
CA ASP A 279 7.02 -16.68 -12.56
C ASP A 279 5.77 -17.12 -13.36
N GLU A 280 5.15 -18.24 -12.98
CA GLU A 280 3.87 -18.70 -13.58
C GLU A 280 2.72 -17.73 -13.32
N LEU A 281 2.64 -17.17 -12.11
CA LEU A 281 1.62 -16.19 -11.72
C LEU A 281 1.82 -14.86 -12.46
N VAL A 282 3.06 -14.39 -12.62
CA VAL A 282 3.40 -13.21 -13.43
C VAL A 282 2.99 -13.42 -14.89
N ASP A 283 3.34 -14.57 -15.48
CA ASP A 283 2.94 -14.90 -16.83
C ASP A 283 1.40 -14.96 -16.99
N PHE A 284 0.69 -15.43 -15.97
CA PHE A 284 -0.77 -15.43 -15.94
C PHE A 284 -1.32 -14.00 -15.88
N GLU A 285 -0.82 -13.17 -14.96
CA GLU A 285 -1.24 -11.78 -14.83
C GLU A 285 -1.06 -10.99 -16.13
N LEU A 286 0.11 -11.09 -16.75
CA LEU A 286 0.39 -10.40 -18.02
C LEU A 286 -0.58 -10.82 -19.13
N ARG A 287 -0.88 -12.10 -19.23
CA ARG A 287 -1.86 -12.60 -20.22
C ARG A 287 -3.27 -12.13 -19.93
N VAL A 288 -3.76 -12.33 -18.70
CA VAL A 288 -5.16 -11.98 -18.37
C VAL A 288 -5.39 -10.47 -18.40
N ALA A 289 -4.36 -9.66 -18.09
CA ALA A 289 -4.44 -8.23 -18.22
C ALA A 289 -4.54 -7.76 -19.67
N ALA A 290 -3.72 -8.33 -20.57
CA ALA A 290 -3.78 -8.04 -21.99
C ALA A 290 -5.13 -8.48 -22.59
N ASP A 291 -5.57 -9.70 -22.29
CA ASP A 291 -6.85 -10.25 -22.75
C ASP A 291 -8.04 -9.41 -22.23
N SER A 292 -7.99 -8.99 -20.97
CA SER A 292 -9.00 -8.13 -20.36
C SER A 292 -9.05 -6.75 -21.01
N GLN A 293 -7.89 -6.17 -21.34
CA GLN A 293 -7.81 -4.88 -22.02
C GLN A 293 -8.36 -4.96 -23.46
N ASP A 294 -8.05 -6.04 -24.19
CA ASP A 294 -8.56 -6.26 -25.56
C ASP A 294 -10.09 -6.46 -25.57
N CYS A 295 -10.67 -6.96 -24.49
CA CYS A 295 -12.12 -7.17 -24.34
C CYS A 295 -12.87 -5.94 -23.81
N LEU A 296 -12.18 -4.96 -23.24
CA LEU A 296 -12.80 -3.83 -22.54
C LEU A 296 -12.91 -2.59 -23.44
N ASP A 297 -14.08 -1.96 -23.43
CA ASP A 297 -14.23 -0.59 -23.94
C ASP A 297 -13.84 0.41 -22.83
N GLU A 298 -12.53 0.63 -22.66
CA GLU A 298 -12.01 1.52 -21.62
C GLU A 298 -12.44 2.96 -21.83
N ASP A 299 -12.54 3.42 -23.07
CA ASP A 299 -12.98 4.79 -23.40
C ASP A 299 -14.40 5.05 -22.89
N LEU A 300 -15.28 4.07 -23.00
CA LEU A 300 -16.65 4.18 -22.48
C LEU A 300 -16.68 4.27 -20.95
N PHE A 301 -15.87 3.46 -20.25
CA PHE A 301 -15.80 3.54 -18.78
C PHE A 301 -15.34 4.93 -18.34
N LEU A 302 -14.23 5.43 -18.90
CA LEU A 302 -13.70 6.75 -18.58
C LEU A 302 -14.69 7.87 -18.92
N GLN A 303 -15.42 7.76 -20.04
CA GLN A 303 -16.45 8.73 -20.41
C GLN A 303 -17.59 8.77 -19.40
N VAL A 304 -18.13 7.61 -19.02
CA VAL A 304 -19.23 7.53 -18.04
C VAL A 304 -18.80 8.07 -16.69
N GLN A 305 -17.61 7.68 -16.22
CA GLN A 305 -17.04 8.18 -14.98
C GLN A 305 -16.91 9.71 -15.02
N PHE A 306 -16.32 10.25 -16.07
CA PHE A 306 -16.18 11.69 -16.26
C PHE A 306 -17.53 12.45 -16.22
N GLU A 307 -18.55 11.92 -16.92
CA GLU A 307 -19.89 12.52 -16.94
C GLU A 307 -20.51 12.54 -15.53
N LEU A 308 -20.40 11.44 -14.78
CA LEU A 308 -20.97 11.32 -13.44
C LEU A 308 -20.20 12.14 -12.41
N GLU A 309 -18.88 12.17 -12.47
CA GLU A 309 -18.04 13.02 -11.63
C GLU A 309 -18.29 14.50 -11.90
N THR A 310 -18.45 14.91 -13.17
CA THR A 310 -18.81 16.29 -13.52
C THR A 310 -20.15 16.68 -12.89
N GLY A 311 -21.16 15.81 -12.97
CA GLY A 311 -22.45 16.04 -12.31
C GLY A 311 -22.33 16.09 -10.78
N PHE A 312 -21.45 15.33 -10.19
CA PHE A 312 -21.15 15.38 -8.75
C PHE A 312 -20.50 16.71 -8.35
N VAL A 313 -19.51 17.17 -9.12
CA VAL A 313 -18.83 18.46 -8.89
C VAL A 313 -19.83 19.61 -8.97
N ASP A 314 -20.72 19.62 -9.98
CA ASP A 314 -21.76 20.65 -10.11
C ASP A 314 -22.73 20.69 -8.92
N GLN A 315 -23.06 19.51 -8.34
CA GLN A 315 -23.98 19.41 -7.21
C GLN A 315 -23.33 19.82 -5.88
N HIS A 316 -22.02 19.62 -5.73
CA HIS A 316 -21.29 19.78 -4.47
C HIS A 316 -20.21 20.87 -4.51
N ALA A 317 -20.29 21.81 -5.48
CA ALA A 317 -19.28 22.82 -5.75
C ALA A 317 -18.87 23.62 -4.50
N ASP A 318 -19.86 24.03 -3.66
CA ASP A 318 -19.57 24.81 -2.43
C ASP A 318 -18.80 23.97 -1.38
N GLN A 319 -19.14 22.68 -1.23
CA GLN A 319 -18.48 21.79 -0.29
C GLN A 319 -17.05 21.45 -0.77
N LEU A 320 -16.89 21.17 -2.07
CA LEU A 320 -15.57 20.91 -2.67
C LEU A 320 -14.65 22.14 -2.53
N ALA A 321 -15.20 23.36 -2.69
CA ALA A 321 -14.44 24.58 -2.49
C ALA A 321 -13.97 24.76 -1.03
N LEU A 322 -14.80 24.37 -0.02
CA LEU A 322 -14.39 24.37 1.38
C LEU A 322 -13.28 23.35 1.65
N ILE A 323 -13.42 22.14 1.09
CA ILE A 323 -12.40 21.08 1.20
C ILE A 323 -11.08 21.55 0.58
N ALA A 324 -11.13 22.08 -0.64
CA ALA A 324 -9.95 22.61 -1.33
C ALA A 324 -9.26 23.76 -0.58
N ALA A 325 -10.03 24.55 0.19
CA ALA A 325 -9.50 25.60 1.04
C ALA A 325 -8.92 25.11 2.37
N GLY A 326 -9.10 23.84 2.72
CA GLY A 326 -8.70 23.27 4.01
C GLY A 326 -9.59 23.70 5.17
N ASP A 327 -10.82 24.14 4.89
CA ASP A 327 -11.81 24.67 5.86
C ASP A 327 -12.90 23.60 6.22
N ALA A 328 -12.68 22.33 5.83
CA ALA A 328 -13.63 21.21 5.99
C ALA A 328 -13.29 20.31 7.18
#